data_d0222119f6dd17b956b3e0970d0e761d
#
_entry.id   d0222119f6dd17b956b3e0970d0e761d
#
_cell.length_a   1.000
_cell.length_b   1.000
_cell.length_c   1.000
_cell.angle_alpha   90.00
_cell.angle_beta   90.00
_cell.angle_gamma   90.00
#
_symmetry.space_group_name_H-M   'P 1'
#
loop_
_entity.id
_entity.type
_entity.pdbx_description
1 polymer ?
#
loop_
_entity_poly.entity_id
_entity_poly.type
_entity_poly.pdbx_seq_one_letter_code
_entity_poly.pdbx_strand_id
1 'polypeptide(L)'
;MNKKNLIVAGIAGAALAVAAAGGAAWAHHAFAAEFDGKSPVLLRGKVTRVEWINPHAWVHIAAVGANGTTTAWMVEGGTPNTLLRSGIDRNSLKPGTEIIVRGYQSKDKLCRPACKANGRDVTFPDGKKLFMGSSGTGAPVDGADASEKK
;
A
#
# COMPACT_ATOMS: atom_id res chain seq x y z
N MET A 1 19.78 -36.44 -26.26
CA MET A 1 18.81 -36.22 -25.19
C MET A 1 17.62 -37.11 -25.46
N ASN A 2 17.20 -37.92 -24.48
CA ASN A 2 16.16 -38.93 -24.67
C ASN A 2 14.77 -38.24 -24.71
N LYS A 3 13.84 -38.70 -25.60
CA LYS A 3 12.48 -38.10 -25.74
C LYS A 3 11.75 -37.95 -24.39
N LYS A 4 11.95 -38.88 -23.46
CA LYS A 4 11.40 -38.81 -22.10
C LYS A 4 11.92 -37.60 -21.31
N ASN A 5 13.20 -37.25 -21.44
CA ASN A 5 13.78 -36.11 -20.74
C ASN A 5 13.32 -34.76 -21.29
N LEU A 6 13.01 -34.70 -22.60
CA LEU A 6 12.43 -33.52 -23.24
C LEU A 6 10.98 -33.27 -22.76
N ILE A 7 10.19 -34.33 -22.62
CA ILE A 7 8.78 -34.23 -22.14
C ILE A 7 8.76 -33.77 -20.67
N VAL A 8 9.61 -34.34 -19.82
CA VAL A 8 9.69 -33.95 -18.40
C VAL A 8 10.16 -32.48 -18.25
N ALA A 9 11.16 -32.04 -19.02
CA ALA A 9 11.62 -30.65 -19.02
C ALA A 9 10.52 -29.66 -19.51
N GLY A 10 9.73 -30.06 -20.53
CA GLY A 10 8.61 -29.27 -21.02
C GLY A 10 7.50 -29.10 -19.99
N ILE A 11 7.13 -30.18 -19.29
CA ILE A 11 6.09 -30.16 -18.25
C ILE A 11 6.54 -29.34 -17.05
N ALA A 12 7.82 -29.47 -16.62
CA ALA A 12 8.37 -28.68 -15.52
C ALA A 12 8.41 -27.18 -15.85
N GLY A 13 8.79 -26.82 -17.10
CA GLY A 13 8.79 -25.44 -17.56
C GLY A 13 7.39 -24.83 -17.62
N ALA A 14 6.39 -25.56 -18.08
CA ALA A 14 5.00 -25.12 -18.13
C ALA A 14 4.41 -24.94 -16.72
N ALA A 15 4.71 -25.83 -15.78
CA ALA A 15 4.25 -25.73 -14.39
C ALA A 15 4.84 -24.51 -13.68
N LEU A 16 6.12 -24.18 -13.91
CA LEU A 16 6.75 -22.99 -13.37
C LEU A 16 6.16 -21.70 -13.94
N ALA A 17 5.86 -21.65 -15.23
CA ALA A 17 5.23 -20.50 -15.87
C ALA A 17 3.81 -20.23 -15.34
N VAL A 18 3.01 -21.27 -15.11
CA VAL A 18 1.65 -21.15 -14.53
C VAL A 18 1.71 -20.69 -13.08
N ALA A 19 2.68 -21.18 -12.29
CA ALA A 19 2.85 -20.75 -10.91
C ALA A 19 3.27 -19.27 -10.79
N ALA A 20 4.14 -18.80 -11.71
CA ALA A 20 4.56 -17.39 -11.74
C ALA A 20 3.43 -16.45 -12.17
N ALA A 21 2.58 -16.86 -13.13
CA ALA A 21 1.43 -16.08 -13.59
C ALA A 21 0.32 -16.01 -12.52
N GLY A 22 0.12 -17.08 -11.74
CA GLY A 22 -0.87 -17.15 -10.68
C GLY A 22 -0.56 -16.17 -9.52
N GLY A 23 0.71 -16.01 -9.14
CA GLY A 23 1.11 -15.13 -8.03
C GLY A 23 0.81 -13.65 -8.29
N ALA A 24 1.04 -13.15 -9.49
CA ALA A 24 0.74 -11.76 -9.86
C ALA A 24 -0.76 -11.47 -9.88
N ALA A 25 -1.58 -12.40 -10.38
CA ALA A 25 -3.04 -12.24 -10.42
C ALA A 25 -3.65 -12.11 -9.01
N TRP A 26 -3.17 -12.88 -8.04
CA TRP A 26 -3.65 -12.82 -6.65
C TRP A 26 -3.37 -11.46 -5.99
N ALA A 27 -2.19 -10.88 -6.22
CA ALA A 27 -1.84 -9.58 -5.65
C ALA A 27 -2.70 -8.44 -6.21
N HIS A 28 -3.02 -8.45 -7.50
CA HIS A 28 -3.92 -7.48 -8.12
C HIS A 28 -5.36 -7.58 -7.58
N HIS A 29 -5.82 -8.78 -7.25
CA HIS A 29 -7.16 -8.97 -6.69
C HIS A 29 -7.28 -8.45 -5.25
N ALA A 30 -6.22 -8.48 -4.46
CA ALA A 30 -6.25 -8.04 -3.07
C ALA A 30 -6.57 -6.55 -2.93
N PHE A 31 -5.85 -5.66 -3.66
CA PHE A 31 -6.15 -4.23 -3.66
C PHE A 31 -7.57 -3.95 -4.17
N ALA A 32 -7.91 -4.46 -5.36
CA ALA A 32 -9.20 -4.23 -6.00
C ALA A 32 -10.38 -4.84 -5.24
N ALA A 33 -10.17 -5.76 -4.31
CA ALA A 33 -11.22 -6.28 -3.45
C ALA A 33 -11.63 -5.26 -2.37
N GLU A 34 -10.68 -4.55 -1.77
CA GLU A 34 -10.91 -3.69 -0.60
C GLU A 34 -10.84 -2.20 -0.94
N PHE A 35 -9.95 -1.77 -1.83
CA PHE A 35 -9.69 -0.36 -2.11
C PHE A 35 -10.19 0.07 -3.49
N ASP A 36 -10.50 1.37 -3.61
CA ASP A 36 -11.01 1.97 -4.85
C ASP A 36 -9.93 2.84 -5.50
N GLY A 37 -9.31 2.36 -6.58
CA GLY A 37 -8.32 3.10 -7.35
C GLY A 37 -8.84 4.40 -7.99
N LYS A 38 -10.16 4.62 -7.99
CA LYS A 38 -10.78 5.87 -8.48
C LYS A 38 -11.10 6.86 -7.34
N SER A 39 -10.77 6.49 -6.10
CA SER A 39 -10.98 7.32 -4.91
C SER A 39 -9.63 7.66 -4.26
N PRO A 40 -8.77 8.49 -4.90
CA PRO A 40 -7.50 8.89 -4.33
C PRO A 40 -7.72 9.76 -3.09
N VAL A 41 -6.83 9.63 -2.11
CA VAL A 41 -6.82 10.44 -0.90
C VAL A 41 -5.47 11.10 -0.69
N LEU A 42 -5.49 12.33 -0.18
CA LEU A 42 -4.33 13.08 0.28
C LEU A 42 -4.55 13.45 1.75
N LEU A 43 -3.92 12.70 2.65
CA LEU A 43 -4.10 12.83 4.08
C LEU A 43 -2.95 13.62 4.68
N ARG A 44 -3.25 14.78 5.26
CA ARG A 44 -2.29 15.61 5.99
C ARG A 44 -2.61 15.53 7.48
N GLY A 45 -1.67 15.09 8.29
CA GLY A 45 -1.94 14.95 9.73
C GLY A 45 -0.79 14.38 10.53
N LYS A 46 -1.11 13.98 11.76
CA LYS A 46 -0.13 13.44 12.70
C LYS A 46 -0.36 11.94 12.89
N VAL A 47 0.74 11.20 12.91
CA VAL A 47 0.72 9.79 13.31
C VAL A 47 0.22 9.71 14.75
N THR A 48 -0.75 8.85 15.00
CA THR A 48 -1.24 8.55 16.35
C THR A 48 -0.66 7.25 16.90
N ARG A 49 -0.51 6.23 16.02
CA ARG A 49 0.16 4.97 16.34
C ARG A 49 0.50 4.23 15.05
N VAL A 50 1.36 3.21 15.15
CA VAL A 50 1.64 2.28 14.06
C VAL A 50 1.58 0.85 14.57
N GLU A 51 0.89 0.00 13.85
CA GLU A 51 0.87 -1.44 14.05
C GLU A 51 1.86 -2.09 13.08
N TRP A 52 2.98 -2.57 13.61
CA TRP A 52 4.03 -3.26 12.84
C TRP A 52 3.76 -4.75 12.83
N ILE A 53 2.76 -5.17 12.06
CA ILE A 53 2.29 -6.56 11.99
C ILE A 53 2.33 -7.07 10.56
N ASN A 54 2.37 -8.40 10.39
CA ASN A 54 2.20 -9.08 9.11
C ASN A 54 0.73 -9.44 8.90
N PRO A 55 0.23 -9.48 7.67
CA PRO A 55 0.94 -9.23 6.41
C PRO A 55 1.08 -7.75 6.06
N HIS A 56 0.42 -6.84 6.74
CA HIS A 56 0.42 -5.41 6.44
C HIS A 56 0.58 -4.59 7.71
N ALA A 57 1.48 -3.61 7.67
CA ALA A 57 1.55 -2.59 8.71
C ALA A 57 0.39 -1.60 8.56
N TRP A 58 -0.07 -1.03 9.68
CA TRP A 58 -1.11 0.00 9.70
C TRP A 58 -0.61 1.27 10.34
N VAL A 59 -0.70 2.37 9.61
CA VAL A 59 -0.36 3.70 10.13
C VAL A 59 -1.65 4.44 10.46
N HIS A 60 -1.86 4.74 11.73
CA HIS A 60 -3.01 5.51 12.20
C HIS A 60 -2.66 6.99 12.21
N ILE A 61 -3.54 7.81 11.63
CA ILE A 61 -3.33 9.23 11.39
C ILE A 61 -4.55 10.01 11.87
N ALA A 62 -4.32 11.08 12.60
CA ALA A 62 -5.30 12.14 12.81
C ALA A 62 -5.14 13.16 11.66
N ALA A 63 -5.92 12.98 10.59
CA ALA A 63 -5.83 13.81 9.40
C ALA A 63 -6.73 15.03 9.51
N VAL A 64 -6.21 16.20 9.11
CA VAL A 64 -6.96 17.47 9.11
C VAL A 64 -7.49 17.73 7.70
N GLY A 65 -8.80 17.84 7.59
CA GLY A 65 -9.48 18.19 6.35
C GLY A 65 -9.41 19.68 6.04
N ALA A 66 -9.77 20.07 4.82
CA ALA A 66 -9.76 21.48 4.38
C ALA A 66 -10.66 22.40 5.23
N ASN A 67 -11.69 21.86 5.86
CA ASN A 67 -12.58 22.57 6.78
C ASN A 67 -12.08 22.62 8.24
N GLY A 68 -10.83 22.16 8.51
CA GLY A 68 -10.24 22.08 9.84
C GLY A 68 -10.72 20.89 10.68
N THR A 69 -11.64 20.07 10.19
CA THR A 69 -12.12 18.90 10.93
C THR A 69 -11.05 17.80 10.94
N THR A 70 -10.78 17.25 12.12
CA THR A 70 -9.87 16.12 12.27
C THR A 70 -10.62 14.81 12.14
N THR A 71 -10.13 13.94 11.27
CA THR A 71 -10.69 12.61 11.02
C THR A 71 -9.64 11.54 11.27
N ALA A 72 -10.03 10.46 11.97
CA ALA A 72 -9.15 9.31 12.18
C ALA A 72 -9.09 8.45 10.90
N TRP A 73 -7.88 8.09 10.51
CA TRP A 73 -7.60 7.21 9.39
C TRP A 73 -6.70 6.05 9.79
N MET A 74 -7.00 4.88 9.25
CA MET A 74 -6.14 3.69 9.25
C MET A 74 -5.60 3.51 7.83
N VAL A 75 -4.31 3.67 7.66
CA VAL A 75 -3.64 3.57 6.37
C VAL A 75 -2.85 2.27 6.31
N GLU A 76 -3.26 1.37 5.42
CA GLU A 76 -2.54 0.14 5.15
C GLU A 76 -1.23 0.45 4.42
N GLY A 77 -0.14 -0.05 4.94
CA GLY A 77 1.18 -0.03 4.29
C GLY A 77 1.59 -1.42 3.81
N GLY A 78 2.82 -1.53 3.33
CA GLY A 78 3.45 -2.80 3.05
C GLY A 78 3.73 -3.60 4.32
N THR A 79 4.34 -4.78 4.16
CA THR A 79 4.83 -5.55 5.30
C THR A 79 5.87 -4.73 6.08
N PRO A 80 6.09 -4.98 7.38
CA PRO A 80 7.15 -4.33 8.13
C PRO A 80 8.52 -4.38 7.43
N ASN A 81 8.87 -5.52 6.84
CA ASN A 81 10.12 -5.67 6.10
C ASN A 81 10.16 -4.84 4.81
N THR A 82 9.04 -4.67 4.12
CA THR A 82 8.96 -3.81 2.94
C THR A 82 9.16 -2.35 3.33
N LEU A 83 8.52 -1.89 4.40
CA LEU A 83 8.69 -0.53 4.92
C LEU A 83 10.14 -0.25 5.32
N LEU A 84 10.79 -1.17 6.04
CA LEU A 84 12.20 -1.04 6.41
C LEU A 84 13.11 -0.91 5.18
N ARG A 85 12.89 -1.73 4.15
CA ARG A 85 13.66 -1.62 2.89
C ARG A 85 13.42 -0.31 2.14
N SER A 86 12.24 0.28 2.29
CA SER A 86 11.91 1.61 1.75
C SER A 86 12.46 2.75 2.59
N GLY A 87 13.13 2.47 3.71
CA GLY A 87 13.69 3.45 4.63
C GLY A 87 12.69 4.00 5.65
N ILE A 88 11.56 3.32 5.84
CA ILE A 88 10.54 3.67 6.85
C ILE A 88 10.69 2.69 8.02
N ASP A 89 11.17 3.19 9.15
CA ASP A 89 11.35 2.44 10.38
C ASP A 89 10.40 2.91 11.50
N ARG A 90 10.53 2.30 12.68
CA ARG A 90 9.75 2.69 13.87
C ARG A 90 10.04 4.11 14.34
N ASN A 91 11.23 4.65 14.05
CA ASN A 91 11.62 6.00 14.43
C ASN A 91 11.06 7.04 13.48
N SER A 92 10.89 6.68 12.20
CA SER A 92 10.32 7.54 11.15
C SER A 92 8.85 7.88 11.41
N LEU A 93 8.10 6.98 12.04
CA LEU A 93 6.64 7.08 12.21
C LEU A 93 6.24 7.10 13.70
N LYS A 94 6.97 7.80 14.54
CA LYS A 94 6.59 7.97 15.95
C LYS A 94 5.28 8.73 16.09
N PRO A 95 4.47 8.43 17.12
CA PRO A 95 3.31 9.27 17.44
C PRO A 95 3.67 10.76 17.52
N GLY A 96 2.85 11.62 16.91
CA GLY A 96 3.08 13.05 16.80
C GLY A 96 3.86 13.48 15.54
N THR A 97 4.50 12.55 14.80
CA THR A 97 5.16 12.89 13.53
C THR A 97 4.13 13.40 12.53
N GLU A 98 4.36 14.57 11.96
CA GLU A 98 3.55 15.12 10.88
C GLU A 98 3.92 14.44 9.56
N ILE A 99 2.91 13.99 8.81
CA ILE A 99 3.11 13.32 7.52
C ILE A 99 2.03 13.73 6.54
N ILE A 100 2.35 13.56 5.27
CA ILE A 100 1.39 13.60 4.18
C ILE A 100 1.38 12.21 3.55
N VAL A 101 0.22 11.56 3.52
CA VAL A 101 0.05 10.26 2.87
C VAL A 101 -0.80 10.42 1.64
N ARG A 102 -0.33 9.86 0.52
CA ARG A 102 -1.15 9.61 -0.66
C ARG A 102 -1.53 8.14 -0.71
N GLY A 103 -2.75 7.89 -1.16
CA GLY A 103 -3.26 6.54 -1.26
C GLY A 103 -4.68 6.49 -1.83
N TYR A 104 -5.39 5.42 -1.54
CA TYR A 104 -6.73 5.17 -2.07
C TYR A 104 -7.67 4.74 -0.97
N GLN A 105 -8.87 5.30 -0.94
CA GLN A 105 -9.87 4.99 0.08
C GLN A 105 -10.43 3.58 -0.10
N SER A 106 -10.87 2.96 0.99
CA SER A 106 -11.62 1.71 0.95
C SER A 106 -12.96 1.89 0.22
N LYS A 107 -13.42 0.85 -0.46
CA LYS A 107 -14.67 0.86 -1.24
C LYS A 107 -15.91 1.05 -0.37
N ASP A 108 -15.89 0.52 0.83
CA ASP A 108 -17.00 0.64 1.78
C ASP A 108 -17.19 2.07 2.30
N LYS A 109 -16.15 2.91 2.20
CA LYS A 109 -16.10 4.30 2.67
C LYS A 109 -16.53 4.48 4.13
N LEU A 110 -16.49 3.40 4.92
CA LEU A 110 -16.80 3.43 6.33
C LEU A 110 -15.71 4.16 7.11
N CYS A 111 -16.13 5.07 8.00
CA CYS A 111 -15.24 5.84 8.87
C CYS A 111 -15.53 5.58 10.34
N ARG A 112 -15.77 4.34 10.72
CA ARG A 112 -16.04 3.90 12.10
C ARG A 112 -15.28 2.61 12.42
N PRO A 113 -14.36 2.59 13.39
CA PRO A 113 -13.89 3.72 14.24
C PRO A 113 -12.99 4.72 13.51
N ALA A 114 -12.49 4.40 12.30
CA ALA A 114 -11.64 5.23 11.45
C ALA A 114 -11.94 4.97 9.98
N CYS A 115 -11.68 5.96 9.12
CA CYS A 115 -11.68 5.73 7.68
C CYS A 115 -10.50 4.83 7.31
N LYS A 116 -10.64 4.02 6.26
CA LYS A 116 -9.56 3.16 5.76
C LYS A 116 -9.01 3.64 4.42
N ALA A 117 -7.70 3.53 4.26
CA ALA A 117 -7.03 3.75 2.99
C ALA A 117 -5.87 2.76 2.79
N ASN A 118 -5.54 2.45 1.55
CA ASN A 118 -4.28 1.84 1.17
C ASN A 118 -3.27 2.95 0.90
N GLY A 119 -2.17 2.97 1.63
CA GLY A 119 -1.11 3.97 1.51
C GLY A 119 -0.18 3.62 0.35
N ARG A 120 0.13 4.60 -0.48
CA ARG A 120 1.07 4.48 -1.57
C ARG A 120 2.42 5.09 -1.21
N ASP A 121 2.44 6.34 -0.83
CA ASP A 121 3.64 7.02 -0.37
C ASP A 121 3.37 7.94 0.83
N VAL A 122 4.43 8.21 1.55
CA VAL A 122 4.46 9.13 2.69
C VAL A 122 5.51 10.19 2.46
N THR A 123 5.14 11.45 2.71
CA THR A 123 6.06 12.59 2.70
C THR A 123 6.23 13.08 4.15
N PHE A 124 7.47 13.22 4.56
CA PHE A 124 7.89 13.68 5.88
C PHE A 124 8.09 15.21 5.93
N PRO A 125 8.23 15.84 7.13
CA PRO A 125 8.39 17.28 7.26
C PRO A 125 9.64 17.85 6.57
N ASP A 126 10.68 17.04 6.41
CA ASP A 126 11.93 17.38 5.69
C ASP A 126 11.77 17.33 4.16
N GLY A 127 10.56 17.00 3.68
CA GLY A 127 10.25 16.85 2.25
C GLY A 127 10.62 15.46 1.68
N LYS A 128 11.22 14.57 2.46
CA LYS A 128 11.56 13.22 2.03
C LYS A 128 10.28 12.43 1.75
N LYS A 129 10.17 11.92 0.52
CA LYS A 129 9.04 11.09 0.08
C LYS A 129 9.50 9.64 -0.07
N LEU A 130 8.80 8.72 0.58
CA LEU A 130 9.10 7.29 0.56
C LEU A 130 7.87 6.49 0.17
N PHE A 131 8.09 5.41 -0.59
CA PHE A 131 7.05 4.45 -0.91
C PHE A 131 6.69 3.63 0.35
N MET A 132 5.41 3.61 0.72
CA MET A 132 4.92 2.88 1.89
C MET A 132 3.98 1.72 1.55
N GLY A 133 3.65 1.54 0.28
CA GLY A 133 2.75 0.47 -0.17
C GLY A 133 3.42 -0.89 -0.30
N SER A 134 2.66 -1.86 -0.80
CA SER A 134 3.18 -3.15 -1.24
C SER A 134 3.31 -3.17 -2.75
N SER A 135 4.48 -3.55 -3.26
CA SER A 135 4.68 -3.76 -4.70
C SER A 135 3.78 -4.91 -5.18
N GLY A 136 3.17 -4.75 -6.35
CA GLY A 136 2.33 -5.78 -6.95
C GLY A 136 0.90 -5.87 -6.41
N THR A 137 0.45 -4.94 -5.58
CA THR A 137 -0.94 -4.91 -5.05
C THR A 137 -1.99 -4.56 -6.10
N GLY A 138 -1.59 -4.03 -7.27
CA GLY A 138 -2.49 -3.54 -8.30
C GLY A 138 -3.01 -2.12 -8.05
N ALA A 139 -2.48 -1.42 -7.05
CA ALA A 139 -2.72 0.00 -6.90
C ALA A 139 -2.23 0.76 -8.14
N PRO A 140 -2.91 1.85 -8.57
CA PRO A 140 -2.47 2.64 -9.71
C PRO A 140 -1.02 3.11 -9.58
N VAL A 141 -0.28 3.07 -10.68
CA VAL A 141 1.11 3.55 -10.75
C VAL A 141 1.17 5.08 -10.83
N ASP A 142 2.38 5.63 -10.66
CA ASP A 142 2.63 7.08 -10.76
C ASP A 142 2.04 7.68 -12.03
N GLY A 143 1.40 8.84 -11.90
CA GLY A 143 0.74 9.55 -12.99
C GLY A 143 -0.68 9.08 -13.33
N ALA A 144 -1.15 7.97 -12.79
CA ALA A 144 -2.54 7.52 -12.89
C ALA A 144 -3.43 8.11 -11.79
N ASP A 145 -2.83 8.75 -10.80
CA ASP A 145 -3.49 9.34 -9.64
C ASP A 145 -3.93 10.78 -9.94
N ALA A 146 -5.23 11.05 -9.83
CA ALA A 146 -5.79 12.39 -10.07
C ALA A 146 -5.24 13.44 -9.10
N SER A 147 -4.76 13.04 -7.91
CA SER A 147 -4.13 13.95 -6.93
C SER A 147 -2.75 14.46 -7.36
N GLU A 148 -2.12 13.85 -8.37
CA GLU A 148 -0.84 14.29 -8.93
C GLU A 148 -1.00 15.35 -10.05
N LYS A 149 -2.19 15.46 -10.61
CA LYS A 149 -2.48 16.48 -11.61
C LYS A 149 -2.75 17.81 -10.89
N LYS A 150 -1.73 18.65 -10.83
CA LYS A 150 -1.88 20.07 -10.52
C LYS A 150 -2.21 20.85 -11.78
#